data_993c20335da9454d7ca14d022f605712
#
_entry.id   993c20335da9454d7ca14d022f605712
#
_cell.length_a   1.000
_cell.length_b   1.000
_cell.length_c   1.000
_cell.angle_alpha   90.00
_cell.angle_beta   90.00
_cell.angle_gamma   90.00
#
_symmetry.space_group_name_H-M   'P 1'
#
loop_
_entity.id
_entity.type
_entity.pdbx_description
1 polymer ?
#
loop_
_entity_poly.entity_id
_entity_poly.type
_entity_poly.pdbx_seq_one_letter_code
_entity_poly.pdbx_strand_id
1 'polypeptide(L)'
;MTAKRRVVITGLGAVTPFGIGTDKFWNSLVEGKSGISTSELIDVSKHVVKISGEVKNFNPDEYLDPKEAKKMDRFMQFAMIAADEAIKDAKLEEVNDVDPYKIGVVVSSAAGGFRTFEENHIRILEKGPNKCSPFTIPMMIVNMASGRISMKYGFKGINKVVVSACATGTHSIGDAYRSIQYGDADIMVAGGCEATICDVGIGAFSSARTLSKRNDEPQKASRPWDIDRDGFVMSEGAGVLILEEYEHAKKRGAKIYAEVVGYGQTGDAYDVVAPCPEGKGATHAMKFALEDAGLKPEDVQYINAHGTSTGLGDIAESKAIEGLFGSKDE
;
A
#
# COMPACT_ATOMS: atom_id res chain seq x y z
N MET A 1 -6.42 8.48 32.85
CA MET A 1 -5.97 8.01 31.53
C MET A 1 -4.76 8.84 31.17
N THR A 2 -3.63 8.23 30.85
CA THR A 2 -2.47 8.94 30.33
C THR A 2 -2.88 9.60 29.00
N ALA A 3 -2.44 10.84 28.77
CA ALA A 3 -2.69 11.53 27.50
C ALA A 3 -2.14 10.68 26.34
N LYS A 4 -2.90 10.57 25.27
CA LYS A 4 -2.46 9.87 24.06
C LYS A 4 -1.21 10.56 23.51
N ARG A 5 -0.21 9.77 23.10
CA ARG A 5 1.03 10.27 22.50
C ARG A 5 0.76 10.77 21.08
N ARG A 6 1.41 11.86 20.69
CA ARG A 6 1.37 12.39 19.33
C ARG A 6 2.27 11.56 18.42
N VAL A 7 1.86 11.41 17.17
CA VAL A 7 2.56 10.58 16.19
C VAL A 7 2.85 11.39 14.92
N VAL A 8 4.10 11.37 14.49
CA VAL A 8 4.55 12.12 13.32
C VAL A 8 5.20 11.22 12.28
N ILE A 9 5.24 11.69 11.05
CA ILE A 9 5.91 11.03 9.92
C ILE A 9 7.29 11.65 9.77
N THR A 10 8.33 10.83 9.89
CA THR A 10 9.73 11.27 9.83
C THR A 10 10.50 10.73 8.63
N GLY A 11 9.93 9.76 7.90
CA GLY A 11 10.56 9.20 6.69
C GLY A 11 9.55 8.68 5.70
N LEU A 12 9.90 8.74 4.42
CA LEU A 12 9.10 8.34 3.29
C LEU A 12 9.90 7.44 2.36
N GLY A 13 9.24 6.42 1.78
CA GLY A 13 9.83 5.58 0.75
C GLY A 13 8.79 5.05 -0.21
N ALA A 14 9.13 4.99 -1.50
CA ALA A 14 8.21 4.60 -2.55
C ALA A 14 8.86 3.79 -3.67
N VAL A 15 8.14 2.77 -4.11
CA VAL A 15 8.39 2.07 -5.38
C VAL A 15 7.09 2.11 -6.17
N THR A 16 7.12 2.67 -7.37
CA THR A 16 5.92 2.94 -8.16
C THR A 16 6.17 2.65 -9.65
N PRO A 17 5.15 2.61 -10.49
CA PRO A 17 5.32 2.53 -11.94
C PRO A 17 6.17 3.65 -12.56
N PHE A 18 6.35 4.76 -11.85
CA PHE A 18 7.28 5.82 -12.27
C PHE A 18 8.75 5.49 -11.93
N GLY A 19 8.99 4.48 -11.11
CA GLY A 19 10.29 4.01 -10.65
C GLY A 19 10.44 4.02 -9.13
N ILE A 20 11.68 3.99 -8.68
CA ILE A 20 12.05 3.92 -7.27
C ILE A 20 12.39 5.33 -6.79
N GLY A 21 11.87 5.67 -5.61
CA GLY A 21 12.14 6.91 -4.89
C GLY A 21 10.95 7.87 -4.86
N THR A 22 10.78 8.51 -3.70
CA THR A 22 9.70 9.46 -3.42
C THR A 22 9.78 10.72 -4.29
N ASP A 23 10.96 11.24 -4.57
CA ASP A 23 11.15 12.41 -5.45
C ASP A 23 10.67 12.12 -6.87
N LYS A 24 11.02 10.95 -7.40
CA LYS A 24 10.61 10.54 -8.74
C LYS A 24 9.10 10.35 -8.83
N PHE A 25 8.51 9.76 -7.81
CA PHE A 25 7.07 9.63 -7.68
C PHE A 25 6.40 11.00 -7.65
N TRP A 26 6.83 11.89 -6.76
CA TRP A 26 6.26 13.23 -6.61
C TRP A 26 6.35 14.06 -7.89
N ASN A 27 7.51 14.12 -8.52
CA ASN A 27 7.70 14.87 -9.76
C ASN A 27 6.80 14.35 -10.88
N SER A 28 6.62 13.03 -10.97
CA SER A 28 5.73 12.44 -11.98
C SER A 28 4.25 12.79 -11.73
N LEU A 29 3.83 12.86 -10.45
CA LEU A 29 2.48 13.31 -10.09
C LEU A 29 2.26 14.78 -10.44
N VAL A 30 3.21 15.66 -10.11
CA VAL A 30 3.14 17.10 -10.43
C VAL A 30 3.09 17.34 -11.94
N GLU A 31 3.80 16.54 -12.71
CA GLU A 31 3.77 16.59 -14.18
C GLU A 31 2.52 15.94 -14.80
N GLY A 32 1.63 15.35 -14.00
CA GLY A 32 0.42 14.68 -14.49
C GLY A 32 0.70 13.43 -15.34
N LYS A 33 1.83 12.76 -15.13
CA LYS A 33 2.20 11.55 -15.88
C LYS A 33 1.32 10.36 -15.46
N SER A 34 1.04 9.47 -16.43
CA SER A 34 0.44 8.17 -16.17
C SER A 34 1.52 7.09 -16.17
N GLY A 35 1.51 6.21 -15.16
CA GLY A 35 2.36 5.02 -15.10
C GLY A 35 1.76 3.78 -15.76
N ILE A 36 0.62 3.93 -16.44
CA ILE A 36 -0.12 2.83 -17.07
C ILE A 36 0.32 2.66 -18.52
N SER A 37 0.56 1.41 -18.92
CA SER A 37 0.92 1.04 -20.30
C SER A 37 0.46 -0.37 -20.61
N THR A 38 0.67 -0.86 -21.84
CA THR A 38 0.55 -2.28 -22.13
C THR A 38 1.47 -3.08 -21.22
N SER A 39 0.95 -4.16 -20.63
CA SER A 39 1.69 -5.03 -19.73
C SER A 39 2.85 -5.74 -20.46
N GLU A 40 4.01 -5.76 -19.84
CA GLU A 40 5.23 -6.42 -20.32
C GLU A 40 5.65 -7.59 -19.41
N LEU A 41 5.08 -7.67 -18.19
CA LEU A 41 5.41 -8.72 -17.22
C LEU A 41 4.79 -10.10 -17.54
N ILE A 42 3.73 -10.10 -18.34
CA ILE A 42 3.01 -11.31 -18.76
C ILE A 42 2.70 -11.27 -20.26
N ASP A 43 2.44 -12.44 -20.85
CA ASP A 43 1.92 -12.54 -22.22
C ASP A 43 0.42 -12.19 -22.25
N VAL A 44 0.12 -10.97 -22.62
CA VAL A 44 -1.26 -10.45 -22.68
C VAL A 44 -2.03 -10.86 -23.94
N SER A 45 -1.45 -11.69 -24.84
CA SER A 45 -2.08 -12.08 -26.10
C SER A 45 -3.44 -12.77 -25.91
N LYS A 46 -3.60 -13.51 -24.83
CA LYS A 46 -4.83 -14.23 -24.45
C LYS A 46 -5.73 -13.47 -23.48
N HIS A 47 -5.25 -12.37 -22.91
CA HIS A 47 -6.01 -11.59 -21.94
C HIS A 47 -6.91 -10.56 -22.61
N VAL A 48 -8.11 -10.38 -22.04
CA VAL A 48 -9.04 -9.31 -22.46
C VAL A 48 -8.49 -7.95 -22.02
N VAL A 49 -7.92 -7.88 -20.82
CA VAL A 49 -7.25 -6.69 -20.28
C VAL A 49 -5.75 -6.83 -20.53
N LYS A 50 -5.17 -5.84 -21.20
CA LYS A 50 -3.77 -5.86 -21.66
C LYS A 50 -2.91 -4.78 -21.04
N ILE A 51 -3.45 -4.02 -20.09
CA ILE A 51 -2.83 -2.85 -19.49
C ILE A 51 -2.60 -3.02 -17.99
N SER A 52 -1.53 -2.43 -17.50
CA SER A 52 -1.15 -2.45 -16.09
C SER A 52 -0.23 -1.26 -15.75
N GLY A 53 -0.07 -0.99 -14.45
CA GLY A 53 0.94 -0.07 -13.92
C GLY A 53 2.11 -0.86 -13.36
N GLU A 54 3.15 -1.08 -14.15
CA GLU A 54 4.31 -1.90 -13.80
C GLU A 54 5.51 -1.05 -13.39
N VAL A 55 6.29 -1.55 -12.43
CA VAL A 55 7.63 -1.01 -12.13
C VAL A 55 8.59 -1.53 -13.20
N LYS A 56 8.73 -0.73 -14.27
CA LYS A 56 9.49 -1.12 -15.45
C LYS A 56 10.99 -1.14 -15.20
N ASN A 57 11.70 -2.00 -15.96
CA ASN A 57 13.16 -2.15 -15.89
C ASN A 57 13.67 -2.42 -14.46
N PHE A 58 12.86 -3.06 -13.64
CA PHE A 58 13.20 -3.37 -12.26
C PHE A 58 14.21 -4.52 -12.19
N ASN A 59 15.42 -4.19 -11.75
CA ASN A 59 16.45 -5.16 -11.42
C ASN A 59 16.71 -5.13 -9.90
N PRO A 60 16.25 -6.13 -9.13
CA PRO A 60 16.43 -6.13 -7.68
C PRO A 60 17.90 -6.16 -7.25
N ASP A 61 18.81 -6.69 -8.06
CA ASP A 61 20.23 -6.80 -7.73
C ASP A 61 20.95 -5.43 -7.65
N GLU A 62 20.32 -4.35 -8.14
CA GLU A 62 20.81 -2.98 -8.00
C GLU A 62 20.55 -2.39 -6.60
N TYR A 63 19.62 -2.98 -5.85
CA TYR A 63 19.13 -2.44 -4.58
C TYR A 63 19.28 -3.40 -3.40
N LEU A 64 19.30 -4.70 -3.68
CA LEU A 64 19.29 -5.76 -2.68
C LEU A 64 20.44 -6.72 -2.92
N ASP A 65 20.87 -7.42 -1.86
CA ASP A 65 21.80 -8.54 -2.03
C ASP A 65 21.18 -9.59 -2.98
N PRO A 66 21.89 -9.98 -4.06
CA PRO A 66 21.34 -10.88 -5.07
C PRO A 66 20.96 -12.27 -4.52
N LYS A 67 21.60 -12.75 -3.46
CA LYS A 67 21.29 -14.05 -2.85
C LYS A 67 20.00 -13.96 -2.03
N GLU A 68 19.78 -12.83 -1.37
CA GLU A 68 18.56 -12.59 -0.61
C GLU A 68 17.38 -12.23 -1.53
N ALA A 69 17.60 -11.43 -2.57
CA ALA A 69 16.57 -11.07 -3.56
C ALA A 69 15.92 -12.31 -4.19
N LYS A 70 16.71 -13.36 -4.50
CA LYS A 70 16.21 -14.65 -5.05
C LYS A 70 15.32 -15.44 -4.08
N LYS A 71 15.29 -15.08 -2.79
CA LYS A 71 14.44 -15.69 -1.77
C LYS A 71 13.23 -14.82 -1.42
N MET A 72 12.94 -13.82 -2.22
CA MET A 72 11.84 -12.87 -2.05
C MET A 72 10.96 -12.86 -3.29
N ASP A 73 9.65 -12.90 -3.08
CA ASP A 73 8.70 -12.50 -4.14
C ASP A 73 8.82 -11.00 -4.40
N ARG A 74 8.38 -10.56 -5.55
CA ARG A 74 8.48 -9.17 -6.03
C ARG A 74 7.85 -8.16 -5.06
N PHE A 75 6.72 -8.49 -4.40
CA PHE A 75 6.12 -7.59 -3.41
C PHE A 75 7.05 -7.32 -2.22
N MET A 76 7.80 -8.34 -1.76
CA MET A 76 8.79 -8.17 -0.69
C MET A 76 10.00 -7.35 -1.14
N GLN A 77 10.44 -7.55 -2.40
CA GLN A 77 11.53 -6.75 -2.96
C GLN A 77 11.15 -5.27 -2.97
N PHE A 78 9.93 -4.93 -3.39
CA PHE A 78 9.41 -3.56 -3.34
C PHE A 78 9.32 -3.03 -1.90
N ALA A 79 8.78 -3.83 -0.98
CA ALA A 79 8.69 -3.46 0.43
C ALA A 79 10.05 -3.15 1.05
N MET A 80 11.05 -3.99 0.78
CA MET A 80 12.42 -3.80 1.27
C MET A 80 13.03 -2.51 0.75
N ILE A 81 12.89 -2.22 -0.55
CA ILE A 81 13.48 -1.04 -1.18
C ILE A 81 12.79 0.24 -0.67
N ALA A 82 11.45 0.25 -0.59
CA ALA A 82 10.72 1.39 -0.04
C ALA A 82 11.03 1.60 1.46
N ALA A 83 11.18 0.52 2.23
CA ALA A 83 11.58 0.61 3.63
C ALA A 83 13.01 1.15 3.79
N ASP A 84 13.94 0.72 2.95
CA ASP A 84 15.32 1.21 2.96
C ASP A 84 15.37 2.73 2.71
N GLU A 85 14.61 3.22 1.74
CA GLU A 85 14.48 4.65 1.47
C GLU A 85 13.88 5.40 2.67
N ALA A 86 12.77 4.92 3.22
CA ALA A 86 12.09 5.56 4.35
C ALA A 86 12.97 5.60 5.61
N ILE A 87 13.68 4.51 5.92
CA ILE A 87 14.59 4.40 7.07
C ILE A 87 15.77 5.35 6.92
N LYS A 88 16.34 5.44 5.72
CA LYS A 88 17.43 6.37 5.39
C LYS A 88 16.95 7.83 5.45
N ASP A 89 15.80 8.15 4.90
CA ASP A 89 15.22 9.50 4.94
C ASP A 89 14.95 9.93 6.39
N ALA A 90 14.45 9.03 7.23
CA ALA A 90 14.27 9.26 8.67
C ALA A 90 15.59 9.29 9.45
N LYS A 91 16.73 8.91 8.84
CA LYS A 91 18.03 8.75 9.51
C LYS A 91 18.00 7.80 10.72
N LEU A 92 17.22 6.74 10.64
CA LEU A 92 17.09 5.79 11.75
C LEU A 92 18.35 4.97 11.98
N GLU A 93 19.21 4.77 10.98
CA GLU A 93 20.47 4.08 11.09
C GLU A 93 21.48 4.83 11.99
N GLU A 94 21.29 6.14 12.18
CA GLU A 94 22.11 7.01 13.03
C GLU A 94 21.62 7.04 14.49
N VAL A 95 20.45 6.44 14.79
CA VAL A 95 19.82 6.51 16.12
C VAL A 95 20.27 5.32 16.98
N ASN A 96 21.12 5.59 17.98
CA ASN A 96 21.70 4.56 18.85
C ASN A 96 20.95 4.40 20.18
N ASP A 97 20.01 5.30 20.51
CA ASP A 97 19.41 5.41 21.83
C ASP A 97 18.01 4.74 21.91
N VAL A 98 17.55 4.08 20.86
CA VAL A 98 16.22 3.46 20.82
C VAL A 98 16.32 1.98 21.15
N ASP A 99 15.49 1.53 22.09
CA ASP A 99 15.32 0.11 22.39
C ASP A 99 14.77 -0.60 21.11
N PRO A 100 15.48 -1.58 20.55
CA PRO A 100 15.01 -2.33 19.38
C PRO A 100 13.64 -2.96 19.57
N TYR A 101 13.22 -3.24 20.80
CA TYR A 101 11.89 -3.75 21.14
C TYR A 101 10.79 -2.68 21.08
N LYS A 102 11.16 -1.41 20.94
CA LYS A 102 10.24 -0.27 20.72
C LYS A 102 10.17 0.17 19.25
N ILE A 103 10.87 -0.50 18.35
CA ILE A 103 10.78 -0.29 16.90
C ILE A 103 10.05 -1.46 16.27
N GLY A 104 8.85 -1.21 15.74
CA GLY A 104 8.02 -2.21 15.11
C GLY A 104 7.90 -2.06 13.59
N VAL A 105 7.37 -3.10 12.94
CA VAL A 105 7.16 -3.14 11.48
C VAL A 105 5.77 -3.69 11.16
N VAL A 106 5.00 -2.92 10.38
CA VAL A 106 3.69 -3.31 9.83
C VAL A 106 3.64 -2.86 8.36
N VAL A 107 4.33 -3.59 7.50
CA VAL A 107 4.32 -3.40 6.04
C VAL A 107 3.63 -4.60 5.43
N SER A 108 2.43 -4.39 4.89
CA SER A 108 1.50 -5.44 4.56
C SER A 108 1.25 -5.55 3.06
N SER A 109 0.93 -6.77 2.62
CA SER A 109 0.41 -7.06 1.27
C SER A 109 -0.97 -7.69 1.41
N ALA A 110 -1.88 -7.38 0.50
CA ALA A 110 -3.21 -7.97 0.48
C ALA A 110 -3.20 -9.41 -0.09
N ALA A 111 -2.41 -9.65 -1.11
CA ALA A 111 -2.36 -10.93 -1.81
C ALA A 111 -1.07 -11.74 -1.57
N GLY A 112 0.03 -11.08 -1.21
CA GLY A 112 1.31 -11.75 -1.01
C GLY A 112 1.93 -12.25 -2.31
N GLY A 113 2.63 -13.38 -2.24
CA GLY A 113 3.38 -13.95 -3.35
C GLY A 113 2.53 -14.69 -4.37
N PHE A 114 1.56 -14.03 -4.98
CA PHE A 114 0.70 -14.58 -6.02
C PHE A 114 1.51 -15.12 -7.20
N ARG A 115 2.52 -14.38 -7.63
CA ARG A 115 3.42 -14.77 -8.70
C ARG A 115 4.25 -16.01 -8.32
N THR A 116 4.80 -16.02 -7.11
CA THR A 116 5.52 -17.19 -6.59
C THR A 116 4.62 -18.43 -6.56
N PHE A 117 3.36 -18.29 -6.15
CA PHE A 117 2.40 -19.38 -6.15
C PHE A 117 2.14 -19.91 -7.56
N GLU A 118 1.83 -19.03 -8.51
CA GLU A 118 1.57 -19.37 -9.90
C GLU A 118 2.77 -20.11 -10.53
N GLU A 119 3.97 -19.57 -10.43
CA GLU A 119 5.20 -20.16 -10.99
C GLU A 119 5.50 -21.55 -10.41
N ASN A 120 5.29 -21.73 -9.09
CA ASN A 120 5.51 -23.04 -8.46
C ASN A 120 4.40 -24.03 -8.79
N HIS A 121 3.15 -23.57 -8.96
CA HIS A 121 2.06 -24.43 -9.43
C HIS A 121 2.33 -24.97 -10.84
N ILE A 122 2.73 -24.11 -11.78
CA ILE A 122 3.13 -24.53 -13.13
C ILE A 122 4.28 -25.53 -13.05
N ARG A 123 5.29 -25.28 -12.22
CA ARG A 123 6.43 -26.20 -12.03
C ARG A 123 6.02 -27.56 -11.49
N ILE A 124 5.03 -27.61 -10.59
CA ILE A 124 4.48 -28.87 -10.06
C ILE A 124 3.79 -29.65 -11.16
N LEU A 125 3.00 -28.99 -12.00
CA LEU A 125 2.31 -29.63 -13.11
C LEU A 125 3.28 -30.21 -14.16
N GLU A 126 4.36 -29.47 -14.45
CA GLU A 126 5.36 -29.89 -15.45
C GLU A 126 6.35 -30.95 -14.92
N LYS A 127 6.77 -30.87 -13.67
CA LYS A 127 7.95 -31.61 -13.14
C LYS A 127 7.64 -32.42 -11.88
N GLY A 128 6.41 -32.36 -11.39
CA GLY A 128 5.96 -33.04 -10.18
C GLY A 128 6.19 -32.28 -8.88
N PRO A 129 5.49 -32.68 -7.77
CA PRO A 129 5.40 -31.93 -6.52
C PRO A 129 6.74 -31.74 -5.82
N ASN A 130 7.69 -32.65 -5.97
CA ASN A 130 9.01 -32.56 -5.35
C ASN A 130 9.95 -31.53 -6.01
N LYS A 131 9.48 -30.80 -7.03
CA LYS A 131 10.23 -29.74 -7.72
C LYS A 131 9.83 -28.32 -7.30
N CYS A 132 8.92 -28.19 -6.34
CA CYS A 132 8.59 -26.91 -5.72
C CYS A 132 9.82 -26.31 -5.04
N SER A 133 9.94 -24.99 -5.07
CA SER A 133 11.04 -24.31 -4.37
C SER A 133 10.90 -24.47 -2.85
N PRO A 134 11.99 -24.73 -2.11
CA PRO A 134 11.93 -24.77 -0.64
C PRO A 134 11.60 -23.40 -0.03
N PHE A 135 11.72 -22.32 -0.81
CA PHE A 135 11.39 -20.97 -0.42
C PHE A 135 9.97 -20.55 -0.77
N THR A 136 9.16 -21.43 -1.40
CA THR A 136 7.79 -21.09 -1.84
C THR A 136 6.97 -20.50 -0.71
N ILE A 137 6.92 -21.15 0.46
CA ILE A 137 6.12 -20.65 1.59
C ILE A 137 6.64 -19.31 2.11
N PRO A 138 7.94 -19.15 2.47
CA PRO A 138 8.45 -17.85 2.88
C PRO A 138 8.30 -16.75 1.83
N MET A 139 8.30 -17.08 0.54
CA MET A 139 8.10 -16.11 -0.54
C MET A 139 6.63 -15.75 -0.75
N MET A 140 5.70 -16.58 -0.28
CA MET A 140 4.27 -16.41 -0.54
C MET A 140 3.53 -15.69 0.58
N ILE A 141 3.87 -15.95 1.86
CA ILE A 141 3.08 -15.45 2.98
C ILE A 141 3.26 -13.95 3.20
N VAL A 142 2.11 -13.29 3.44
CA VAL A 142 1.98 -11.82 3.44
C VAL A 142 2.80 -11.11 4.55
N ASN A 143 3.09 -11.80 5.67
CA ASN A 143 3.85 -11.19 6.77
C ASN A 143 5.36 -11.13 6.54
N MET A 144 5.86 -11.73 5.46
CA MET A 144 7.31 -11.79 5.25
C MET A 144 7.92 -10.48 4.79
N ALA A 145 7.13 -9.54 4.25
CA ALA A 145 7.60 -8.17 4.03
C ALA A 145 8.04 -7.53 5.37
N SER A 146 7.14 -7.53 6.37
CA SER A 146 7.47 -7.06 7.73
C SER A 146 8.60 -7.85 8.37
N GLY A 147 8.58 -9.18 8.23
CA GLY A 147 9.63 -10.06 8.79
C GLY A 147 11.01 -9.76 8.21
N ARG A 148 11.13 -9.58 6.90
CA ARG A 148 12.39 -9.27 6.22
C ARG A 148 12.97 -7.91 6.62
N ILE A 149 12.13 -6.88 6.72
CA ILE A 149 12.53 -5.56 7.19
C ILE A 149 13.07 -5.65 8.62
N SER A 150 12.33 -6.30 9.52
CA SER A 150 12.77 -6.51 10.91
C SER A 150 14.12 -7.24 10.99
N MET A 151 14.30 -8.30 10.20
CA MET A 151 15.55 -9.06 10.18
C MET A 151 16.73 -8.22 9.71
N LYS A 152 16.54 -7.40 8.67
CA LYS A 152 17.59 -6.57 8.10
C LYS A 152 18.08 -5.51 9.08
N TYR A 153 17.16 -4.86 9.79
CA TYR A 153 17.47 -3.72 10.66
C TYR A 153 17.56 -4.07 12.15
N GLY A 154 17.27 -5.32 12.51
CA GLY A 154 17.29 -5.75 13.92
C GLY A 154 16.14 -5.14 14.74
N PHE A 155 15.02 -4.74 14.12
CA PHE A 155 13.84 -4.24 14.80
C PHE A 155 13.08 -5.39 15.45
N LYS A 156 12.92 -5.34 16.77
CA LYS A 156 12.41 -6.45 17.60
C LYS A 156 11.07 -6.16 18.25
N GLY A 157 10.48 -5.00 17.97
CA GLY A 157 9.16 -4.62 18.44
C GLY A 157 8.04 -5.36 17.70
N ILE A 158 6.86 -4.75 17.67
CA ILE A 158 5.67 -5.30 17.01
C ILE A 158 6.02 -5.69 15.57
N ASN A 159 5.75 -6.95 15.20
CA ASN A 159 5.88 -7.43 13.83
C ASN A 159 4.62 -8.20 13.46
N LYS A 160 3.78 -7.59 12.65
CA LYS A 160 2.51 -8.15 12.21
C LYS A 160 2.14 -7.62 10.84
N VAL A 161 1.04 -8.11 10.29
CA VAL A 161 0.40 -7.57 9.09
C VAL A 161 -1.11 -7.44 9.32
N VAL A 162 -1.70 -6.54 8.57
CA VAL A 162 -3.16 -6.38 8.44
C VAL A 162 -3.51 -6.68 7.00
N VAL A 163 -4.54 -7.45 6.76
CA VAL A 163 -5.01 -7.79 5.41
C VAL A 163 -6.49 -7.41 5.29
N SER A 164 -6.76 -6.40 4.48
CA SER A 164 -8.10 -5.85 4.26
C SER A 164 -8.25 -5.30 2.84
N ALA A 165 -7.81 -6.10 1.86
CA ALA A 165 -7.83 -5.79 0.44
C ALA A 165 -7.20 -4.40 0.15
N CYS A 166 -7.88 -3.52 -0.59
CA CYS A 166 -7.36 -2.20 -0.96
C CYS A 166 -7.06 -1.29 0.25
N ALA A 167 -7.68 -1.52 1.40
CA ALA A 167 -7.44 -0.75 2.62
C ALA A 167 -6.21 -1.23 3.44
N THR A 168 -5.54 -2.30 3.01
CA THR A 168 -4.41 -2.92 3.74
C THR A 168 -3.33 -1.91 4.14
N GLY A 169 -2.89 -1.04 3.21
CA GLY A 169 -1.87 -0.03 3.49
C GLY A 169 -2.33 1.00 4.52
N THR A 170 -3.55 1.51 4.38
CA THR A 170 -4.15 2.47 5.32
C THR A 170 -4.33 1.86 6.71
N HIS A 171 -4.81 0.62 6.80
CA HIS A 171 -4.94 -0.08 8.07
C HIS A 171 -3.60 -0.37 8.73
N SER A 172 -2.55 -0.68 7.95
CA SER A 172 -1.20 -0.86 8.47
C SER A 172 -0.66 0.42 9.12
N ILE A 173 -0.89 1.58 8.48
CA ILE A 173 -0.51 2.89 9.02
C ILE A 173 -1.35 3.21 10.26
N GLY A 174 -2.66 2.95 10.24
CA GLY A 174 -3.55 3.18 11.37
C GLY A 174 -3.20 2.33 12.60
N ASP A 175 -2.89 1.05 12.40
CA ASP A 175 -2.44 0.15 13.47
C ASP A 175 -1.08 0.56 14.05
N ALA A 176 -0.16 1.01 13.20
CA ALA A 176 1.12 1.55 13.63
C ALA A 176 0.96 2.84 14.43
N TYR A 177 0.09 3.75 13.96
CA TYR A 177 -0.29 4.96 14.67
C TYR A 177 -0.82 4.64 16.08
N ARG A 178 -1.78 3.70 16.20
CA ARG A 178 -2.32 3.28 17.49
C ARG A 178 -1.24 2.69 18.40
N SER A 179 -0.36 1.86 17.86
CA SER A 179 0.72 1.25 18.65
C SER A 179 1.64 2.30 19.29
N ILE A 180 1.96 3.38 18.57
CA ILE A 180 2.73 4.49 19.12
C ILE A 180 1.89 5.31 20.10
N GLN A 181 0.64 5.61 19.73
CA GLN A 181 -0.27 6.42 20.54
C GLN A 181 -0.50 5.83 21.94
N TYR A 182 -0.56 4.49 22.04
CA TYR A 182 -0.73 3.78 23.30
C TYR A 182 0.59 3.43 24.02
N GLY A 183 1.75 3.70 23.42
CA GLY A 183 3.05 3.47 24.04
C GLY A 183 3.62 2.06 23.87
N ASP A 184 3.02 1.25 23.00
CA ASP A 184 3.54 -0.10 22.68
C ASP A 184 4.83 -0.02 21.87
N ALA A 185 4.97 1.02 21.02
CA ALA A 185 6.15 1.31 20.23
C ALA A 185 6.50 2.80 20.31
N ASP A 186 7.76 3.16 20.01
CA ASP A 186 8.20 4.54 19.83
C ASP A 186 8.37 4.88 18.35
N ILE A 187 8.72 3.88 17.53
CA ILE A 187 8.88 4.00 16.09
C ILE A 187 8.20 2.82 15.40
N MET A 188 7.53 3.09 14.28
CA MET A 188 6.92 2.06 13.44
C MET A 188 7.26 2.29 11.97
N VAL A 189 7.76 1.24 11.32
CA VAL A 189 7.84 1.16 9.86
C VAL A 189 6.49 0.64 9.37
N ALA A 190 5.73 1.43 8.64
CA ALA A 190 4.36 1.10 8.27
C ALA A 190 4.05 1.40 6.81
N GLY A 191 3.21 0.59 6.20
CA GLY A 191 2.82 0.82 4.80
C GLY A 191 2.22 -0.39 4.12
N GLY A 192 2.22 -0.34 2.80
CA GLY A 192 1.70 -1.42 1.95
C GLY A 192 2.59 -1.69 0.75
N CYS A 193 2.52 -2.92 0.25
CA CYS A 193 3.22 -3.36 -0.95
C CYS A 193 2.38 -4.41 -1.68
N GLU A 194 2.45 -4.42 -3.01
CA GLU A 194 1.74 -5.39 -3.83
C GLU A 194 2.46 -5.67 -5.15
N ALA A 195 2.42 -6.91 -5.64
CA ALA A 195 2.97 -7.30 -6.95
C ALA A 195 2.19 -8.47 -7.55
N THR A 196 0.90 -8.25 -7.85
CA THR A 196 -0.04 -9.27 -8.32
C THR A 196 -0.25 -9.28 -9.84
N ILE A 197 0.60 -8.59 -10.59
CA ILE A 197 0.55 -8.62 -12.06
C ILE A 197 1.13 -9.96 -12.55
N CYS A 198 0.26 -10.96 -12.66
CA CYS A 198 0.52 -12.30 -13.18
C CYS A 198 -0.76 -12.81 -13.86
N ASP A 199 -0.71 -13.95 -14.54
CA ASP A 199 -1.84 -14.48 -15.30
C ASP A 199 -3.07 -14.71 -14.42
N VAL A 200 -2.89 -15.32 -13.25
CA VAL A 200 -4.00 -15.54 -12.29
C VAL A 200 -4.53 -14.21 -11.77
N GLY A 201 -3.67 -13.25 -11.43
CA GLY A 201 -4.09 -11.95 -10.90
C GLY A 201 -4.95 -11.16 -11.89
N ILE A 202 -4.45 -10.93 -13.10
CA ILE A 202 -5.21 -10.23 -14.16
C ILE A 202 -6.43 -11.03 -14.57
N GLY A 203 -6.31 -12.36 -14.73
CA GLY A 203 -7.42 -13.23 -15.10
C GLY A 203 -8.57 -13.19 -14.09
N ALA A 204 -8.27 -13.25 -12.79
CA ALA A 204 -9.27 -13.23 -11.72
C ALA A 204 -10.05 -11.91 -11.70
N PHE A 205 -9.35 -10.76 -11.67
CA PHE A 205 -10.01 -9.44 -11.67
C PHE A 205 -10.73 -9.14 -12.99
N SER A 206 -10.19 -9.61 -14.12
CA SER A 206 -10.86 -9.51 -15.43
C SER A 206 -12.17 -10.32 -15.46
N SER A 207 -12.17 -11.54 -14.90
CA SER A 207 -13.36 -12.38 -14.76
C SER A 207 -14.42 -11.75 -13.86
N ALA A 208 -13.99 -11.05 -12.82
CA ALA A 208 -14.86 -10.26 -11.94
C ALA A 208 -15.41 -8.98 -12.63
N ARG A 209 -14.96 -8.65 -13.83
CA ARG A 209 -15.36 -7.47 -14.61
C ARG A 209 -15.10 -6.14 -13.90
N THR A 210 -13.99 -6.08 -13.16
CA THR A 210 -13.61 -4.90 -12.39
C THR A 210 -12.51 -4.08 -13.03
N LEU A 211 -11.80 -4.65 -14.03
CA LEU A 211 -10.69 -3.99 -14.72
C LEU A 211 -11.18 -3.21 -15.96
N SER A 212 -10.55 -2.08 -16.20
CA SER A 212 -10.70 -1.32 -17.44
C SER A 212 -10.20 -2.12 -18.64
N LYS A 213 -10.94 -2.04 -19.74
CA LYS A 213 -10.62 -2.65 -21.03
C LYS A 213 -10.11 -1.64 -22.06
N ARG A 214 -9.74 -0.44 -21.63
CA ARG A 214 -9.25 0.64 -22.51
C ARG A 214 -7.80 0.39 -22.94
N ASN A 215 -7.58 -0.74 -23.64
CA ASN A 215 -6.27 -1.20 -24.07
C ASN A 215 -5.60 -0.26 -25.09
N ASP A 216 -6.41 0.44 -25.89
CA ASP A 216 -5.91 1.31 -26.97
C ASP A 216 -5.44 2.68 -26.45
N GLU A 217 -5.88 3.08 -25.25
CA GLU A 217 -5.50 4.32 -24.61
C GLU A 217 -5.14 4.08 -23.13
N PRO A 218 -4.07 3.31 -22.84
CA PRO A 218 -3.76 2.87 -21.46
C PRO A 218 -3.62 4.03 -20.47
N GLN A 219 -3.01 5.14 -20.90
CA GLN A 219 -2.78 6.30 -20.04
C GLN A 219 -4.06 7.05 -19.63
N LYS A 220 -5.19 6.76 -20.32
CA LYS A 220 -6.51 7.32 -20.03
C LYS A 220 -7.46 6.30 -19.42
N ALA A 221 -6.99 5.10 -19.09
CA ALA A 221 -7.83 4.01 -18.62
C ALA A 221 -8.36 4.27 -17.21
N SER A 222 -7.51 4.71 -16.29
CA SER A 222 -7.94 5.15 -14.96
C SER A 222 -8.46 6.57 -15.06
N ARG A 223 -9.77 6.73 -14.86
CA ARG A 223 -10.50 8.01 -15.01
C ARG A 223 -11.63 8.12 -13.98
N PRO A 224 -11.30 8.24 -12.68
CA PRO A 224 -12.29 8.30 -11.62
C PRO A 224 -13.34 9.40 -11.88
N TRP A 225 -14.60 9.08 -11.55
CA TRP A 225 -15.80 9.94 -11.73
C TRP A 225 -16.16 10.34 -13.17
N ASP A 226 -15.35 9.98 -14.15
CA ASP A 226 -15.68 10.21 -15.56
C ASP A 226 -16.87 9.34 -15.99
N ILE A 227 -17.69 9.85 -16.91
CA ILE A 227 -18.88 9.13 -17.41
C ILE A 227 -18.49 7.84 -18.16
N ASP A 228 -17.35 7.84 -18.82
CA ASP A 228 -16.84 6.73 -19.63
C ASP A 228 -15.89 5.81 -18.88
N ARG A 229 -15.79 5.90 -17.55
CA ARG A 229 -14.98 4.99 -16.74
C ARG A 229 -15.53 3.57 -16.82
N ASP A 230 -14.63 2.59 -16.89
CA ASP A 230 -14.99 1.19 -17.11
C ASP A 230 -14.30 0.19 -16.17
N GLY A 231 -13.60 0.66 -15.16
CA GLY A 231 -12.93 -0.17 -14.17
C GLY A 231 -11.56 0.38 -13.76
N PHE A 232 -10.94 -0.28 -12.79
CA PHE A 232 -9.59 0.11 -12.35
C PHE A 232 -8.50 -0.53 -13.22
N VAL A 233 -7.27 -0.05 -13.08
CA VAL A 233 -6.09 -0.65 -13.70
C VAL A 233 -5.22 -1.28 -12.60
N MET A 234 -4.92 -2.57 -12.73
CA MET A 234 -4.04 -3.26 -11.79
C MET A 234 -2.63 -2.66 -11.85
N SER A 235 -2.05 -2.41 -10.69
CA SER A 235 -0.70 -1.87 -10.57
C SER A 235 0.09 -2.61 -9.50
N GLU A 236 1.40 -2.36 -9.47
CA GLU A 236 2.31 -2.89 -8.47
C GLU A 236 3.15 -1.78 -7.85
N GLY A 237 3.70 -2.00 -6.67
CA GLY A 237 4.56 -1.07 -5.98
C GLY A 237 4.58 -1.24 -4.47
N ALA A 238 5.17 -0.24 -3.78
CA ALA A 238 5.16 -0.13 -2.33
C ALA A 238 5.21 1.33 -1.90
N GLY A 239 4.56 1.62 -0.77
CA GLY A 239 4.67 2.89 -0.05
C GLY A 239 4.93 2.60 1.43
N VAL A 240 6.00 3.17 1.98
CA VAL A 240 6.41 2.97 3.37
C VAL A 240 6.64 4.31 4.05
N LEU A 241 6.13 4.43 5.26
CA LEU A 241 6.30 5.58 6.15
C LEU A 241 7.05 5.16 7.41
N ILE A 242 7.84 6.06 7.94
CA ILE A 242 8.30 5.97 9.32
C ILE A 242 7.40 6.84 10.18
N LEU A 243 6.66 6.19 11.08
CA LEU A 243 5.89 6.86 12.12
C LEU A 243 6.72 6.86 13.40
N GLU A 244 6.69 7.97 14.11
CA GLU A 244 7.51 8.18 15.28
C GLU A 244 6.76 8.99 16.34
N GLU A 245 7.02 8.71 17.60
CA GLU A 245 6.50 9.50 18.71
C GLU A 245 7.09 10.92 18.62
N TYR A 246 6.22 11.92 18.79
CA TYR A 246 6.56 13.32 18.53
C TYR A 246 7.72 13.84 19.38
N GLU A 247 7.71 13.60 20.69
CA GLU A 247 8.78 14.10 21.56
C GLU A 247 10.11 13.36 21.32
N HIS A 248 10.04 12.08 20.92
CA HIS A 248 11.20 11.32 20.49
C HIS A 248 11.79 11.94 19.20
N ALA A 249 10.96 12.15 18.17
CA ALA A 249 11.38 12.77 16.90
C ALA A 249 12.01 14.14 17.11
N LYS A 250 11.38 14.96 17.94
CA LYS A 250 11.85 16.31 18.28
C LYS A 250 13.18 16.30 19.04
N LYS A 251 13.33 15.40 20.02
CA LYS A 251 14.56 15.24 20.82
C LYS A 251 15.76 14.92 19.95
N ARG A 252 15.60 14.06 18.94
CA ARG A 252 16.68 13.69 18.01
C ARG A 252 16.84 14.66 16.81
N GLY A 253 16.04 15.71 16.72
CA GLY A 253 16.08 16.67 15.61
C GLY A 253 15.64 16.08 14.27
N ALA A 254 14.71 15.13 14.28
CA ALA A 254 14.18 14.53 13.06
C ALA A 254 13.46 15.54 12.18
N LYS A 255 13.55 15.36 10.87
CA LYS A 255 12.64 16.01 9.93
C LYS A 255 11.22 15.49 10.16
N ILE A 256 10.27 16.36 10.32
CA ILE A 256 8.85 16.02 10.45
C ILE A 256 8.12 16.47 9.19
N TYR A 257 7.51 15.53 8.48
CA TYR A 257 6.72 15.81 7.28
C TYR A 257 5.31 16.22 7.61
N ALA A 258 4.68 15.48 8.53
CA ALA A 258 3.31 15.69 8.96
C ALA A 258 3.06 15.01 10.31
N GLU A 259 1.93 15.32 10.92
CA GLU A 259 1.41 14.61 12.09
C GLU A 259 0.19 13.76 11.67
N VAL A 260 0.13 12.52 12.13
CA VAL A 260 -1.07 11.70 12.03
C VAL A 260 -1.95 12.00 13.24
N VAL A 261 -3.06 12.66 13.01
CA VAL A 261 -3.91 13.19 14.10
C VAL A 261 -5.14 12.34 14.38
N GLY A 262 -5.56 11.49 13.41
CA GLY A 262 -6.74 10.65 13.59
C GLY A 262 -6.78 9.46 12.64
N TYR A 263 -7.49 8.41 13.08
CA TYR A 263 -7.70 7.19 12.33
C TYR A 263 -9.10 6.64 12.56
N GLY A 264 -9.79 6.31 11.46
CA GLY A 264 -11.10 5.69 11.47
C GLY A 264 -11.17 4.49 10.54
N GLN A 265 -11.87 3.44 10.95
CA GLN A 265 -12.11 2.24 10.17
C GLN A 265 -13.51 1.70 10.40
N THR A 266 -14.07 1.09 9.37
CA THR A 266 -15.41 0.48 9.37
C THR A 266 -15.47 -0.67 8.39
N GLY A 267 -16.58 -1.40 8.39
CA GLY A 267 -16.91 -2.37 7.34
C GLY A 267 -18.33 -2.11 6.86
N ASP A 268 -18.57 -2.31 5.57
CA ASP A 268 -19.88 -2.10 4.96
C ASP A 268 -20.95 -3.12 5.40
N ALA A 269 -20.52 -4.35 5.71
CA ALA A 269 -21.41 -5.48 6.03
C ALA A 269 -22.56 -5.62 5.01
N TYR A 270 -22.25 -5.45 3.72
CA TYR A 270 -23.23 -5.36 2.65
C TYR A 270 -23.09 -6.48 1.61
N ASP A 271 -21.97 -6.52 0.90
CA ASP A 271 -21.71 -7.49 -0.18
C ASP A 271 -20.22 -7.87 -0.19
N VAL A 272 -19.87 -9.01 -0.82
CA VAL A 272 -18.49 -9.51 -0.87
C VAL A 272 -17.60 -8.64 -1.77
N VAL A 273 -18.16 -8.01 -2.80
CA VAL A 273 -17.43 -7.25 -3.82
C VAL A 273 -17.94 -5.81 -3.94
N ALA A 274 -19.27 -5.63 -4.00
CA ALA A 274 -19.87 -4.33 -4.23
C ALA A 274 -19.87 -3.46 -2.96
N PRO A 275 -19.51 -2.15 -3.07
CA PRO A 275 -19.64 -1.22 -1.96
C PRO A 275 -21.12 -0.98 -1.61
N CYS A 276 -21.39 -0.61 -0.37
CA CYS A 276 -22.72 -0.16 0.04
C CYS A 276 -23.11 1.08 -0.82
N PRO A 277 -24.26 1.04 -1.54
CA PRO A 277 -24.60 2.09 -2.51
C PRO A 277 -24.72 3.50 -1.95
N GLU A 278 -25.01 3.61 -0.66
CA GLU A 278 -25.12 4.90 0.03
C GLU A 278 -23.77 5.34 0.69
N GLY A 279 -22.69 4.59 0.52
CA GLY A 279 -21.37 4.92 1.05
C GLY A 279 -21.28 5.02 2.58
N LYS A 280 -22.24 4.43 3.32
CA LYS A 280 -22.35 4.59 4.78
C LYS A 280 -21.10 4.16 5.54
N GLY A 281 -20.46 3.07 5.14
CA GLY A 281 -19.22 2.61 5.76
C GLY A 281 -18.12 3.65 5.61
N ALA A 282 -17.88 4.14 4.39
CA ALA A 282 -16.88 5.17 4.11
C ALA A 282 -17.17 6.49 4.86
N THR A 283 -18.44 6.93 4.90
CA THR A 283 -18.87 8.10 5.68
C THR A 283 -18.48 7.95 7.16
N HIS A 284 -18.78 6.78 7.76
CA HIS A 284 -18.45 6.55 9.18
C HIS A 284 -16.94 6.43 9.41
N ALA A 285 -16.17 5.84 8.48
CA ALA A 285 -14.73 5.79 8.61
C ALA A 285 -14.12 7.20 8.65
N MET A 286 -14.53 8.09 7.75
CA MET A 286 -14.11 9.49 7.76
C MET A 286 -14.56 10.22 9.04
N LYS A 287 -15.82 10.02 9.46
CA LYS A 287 -16.34 10.60 10.70
C LYS A 287 -15.54 10.16 11.92
N PHE A 288 -15.23 8.87 12.06
CA PHE A 288 -14.43 8.35 13.17
C PHE A 288 -12.99 8.88 13.15
N ALA A 289 -12.40 9.09 11.97
CA ALA A 289 -11.10 9.72 11.86
C ALA A 289 -11.11 11.18 12.35
N LEU A 290 -12.15 11.95 12.01
CA LEU A 290 -12.35 13.31 12.50
C LEU A 290 -12.59 13.35 14.01
N GLU A 291 -13.44 12.46 14.52
CA GLU A 291 -13.71 12.33 15.96
C GLU A 291 -12.44 12.00 16.75
N ASP A 292 -11.61 11.08 16.23
CA ASP A 292 -10.33 10.73 16.85
C ASP A 292 -9.33 11.89 16.85
N ALA A 293 -9.35 12.70 15.78
CA ALA A 293 -8.52 13.90 15.64
C ALA A 293 -9.05 15.10 16.45
N GLY A 294 -10.31 15.07 16.90
CA GLY A 294 -10.97 16.24 17.48
C GLY A 294 -11.23 17.36 16.48
N LEU A 295 -11.35 17.02 15.19
CA LEU A 295 -11.55 17.92 14.08
C LEU A 295 -13.00 17.87 13.56
N LYS A 296 -13.37 18.90 12.79
CA LYS A 296 -14.65 19.00 12.09
C LYS A 296 -14.46 18.86 10.59
N PRO A 297 -15.52 18.55 9.82
CA PRO A 297 -15.43 18.51 8.35
C PRO A 297 -14.85 19.79 7.72
N GLU A 298 -15.13 20.96 8.28
CA GLU A 298 -14.66 22.25 7.78
C GLU A 298 -13.13 22.43 7.90
N ASP A 299 -12.48 21.66 8.76
CA ASP A 299 -11.04 21.71 8.97
C ASP A 299 -10.26 20.94 7.88
N VAL A 300 -10.95 20.17 7.02
CA VAL A 300 -10.35 19.36 5.95
C VAL A 300 -10.26 20.17 4.65
N GLN A 301 -9.04 20.35 4.13
CA GLN A 301 -8.81 21.06 2.87
C GLN A 301 -8.65 20.14 1.67
N TYR A 302 -8.29 18.86 1.86
CA TYR A 302 -8.04 17.93 0.79
C TYR A 302 -8.43 16.49 1.19
N ILE A 303 -9.01 15.76 0.26
CA ILE A 303 -9.34 14.34 0.40
C ILE A 303 -8.62 13.58 -0.71
N ASN A 304 -7.72 12.66 -0.34
CA ASN A 304 -7.20 11.67 -1.26
C ASN A 304 -8.16 10.49 -1.28
N ALA A 305 -9.04 10.49 -2.27
CA ALA A 305 -10.07 9.48 -2.40
C ALA A 305 -9.53 8.12 -2.88
N HIS A 306 -10.29 7.08 -2.72
CA HIS A 306 -9.98 5.78 -3.31
C HIS A 306 -10.04 5.86 -4.84
N GLY A 307 -11.10 6.45 -5.40
CA GLY A 307 -11.17 6.86 -6.80
C GLY A 307 -10.76 5.76 -7.78
N THR A 308 -11.39 4.59 -7.68
CA THR A 308 -10.96 3.40 -8.43
C THR A 308 -11.31 3.41 -9.91
N SER A 309 -12.07 4.41 -10.38
CA SER A 309 -12.57 4.42 -11.76
C SER A 309 -13.59 3.30 -12.05
N THR A 310 -14.26 2.79 -11.00
CA THR A 310 -15.32 1.79 -11.14
C THR A 310 -16.70 2.45 -11.11
N GLY A 311 -17.66 1.85 -11.83
CA GLY A 311 -18.99 2.43 -11.94
C GLY A 311 -19.68 2.65 -10.59
N LEU A 312 -19.71 1.63 -9.73
CA LEU A 312 -20.38 1.68 -8.42
C LEU A 312 -19.50 2.30 -7.34
N GLY A 313 -18.18 2.05 -7.37
CA GLY A 313 -17.25 2.52 -6.34
C GLY A 313 -17.20 4.04 -6.25
N ASP A 314 -16.99 4.70 -7.39
CA ASP A 314 -16.89 6.15 -7.45
C ASP A 314 -18.17 6.86 -7.03
N ILE A 315 -19.36 6.30 -7.38
CA ILE A 315 -20.66 6.84 -6.96
C ILE A 315 -20.84 6.73 -5.44
N ALA A 316 -20.56 5.56 -4.88
CA ALA A 316 -20.69 5.34 -3.44
C ALA A 316 -19.72 6.25 -2.64
N GLU A 317 -18.51 6.44 -3.14
CA GLU A 317 -17.53 7.31 -2.52
C GLU A 317 -17.92 8.79 -2.61
N SER A 318 -18.41 9.27 -3.76
CA SER A 318 -18.97 10.63 -3.88
C SER A 318 -20.07 10.88 -2.85
N LYS A 319 -21.04 9.97 -2.75
CA LYS A 319 -22.11 10.08 -1.75
C LYS A 319 -21.59 10.12 -0.32
N ALA A 320 -20.54 9.33 -0.03
CA ALA A 320 -19.94 9.33 1.29
C ALA A 320 -19.27 10.66 1.63
N ILE A 321 -18.53 11.22 0.66
CA ILE A 321 -17.86 12.51 0.81
C ILE A 321 -18.90 13.64 0.94
N GLU A 322 -19.86 13.72 0.02
CA GLU A 322 -20.92 14.72 0.05
C GLU A 322 -21.76 14.67 1.32
N GLY A 323 -22.06 13.45 1.79
CA GLY A 323 -22.84 13.24 3.01
C GLY A 323 -22.17 13.74 4.29
N LEU A 324 -20.83 13.86 4.30
CA LEU A 324 -20.08 14.33 5.46
C LEU A 324 -19.59 15.77 5.30
N PHE A 325 -19.14 16.16 4.10
CA PHE A 325 -18.50 17.46 3.85
C PHE A 325 -19.44 18.46 3.14
N GLY A 326 -20.63 18.03 2.74
CA GLY A 326 -21.57 18.83 1.95
C GLY A 326 -21.24 18.80 0.46
N SER A 327 -22.26 19.06 -0.38
CA SER A 327 -22.05 19.32 -1.81
C SER A 327 -21.56 20.75 -1.99
N LYS A 328 -20.48 20.95 -2.72
CA LYS A 328 -20.07 22.29 -3.19
C LYS A 328 -20.70 22.53 -4.57
N ASP A 329 -21.99 22.70 -4.61
CA ASP A 329 -22.73 23.26 -5.75
C ASP A 329 -22.92 24.78 -5.56
N GLU A 330 -21.89 25.51 -5.15
CA GLU A 330 -21.87 26.98 -5.13
C GLU A 330 -20.49 27.50 -5.53
#